data_3a3cdd984e31c13b9af73f09333ba071
#
_entry.id   3a3cdd984e31c13b9af73f09333ba071
#
_cell.length_a   1.000
_cell.length_b   1.000
_cell.length_c   1.000
_cell.angle_alpha   90.00
_cell.angle_beta   90.00
_cell.angle_gamma   90.00
#
_symmetry.space_group_name_H-M   'P 1'
#
loop_
_entity.id
_entity.type
_entity.pdbx_description
1 polymer ?
#
loop_
_entity_poly.entity_id
_entity_poly.type
_entity_poly.pdbx_seq_one_letter_code
_entity_poly.pdbx_strand_id
1 'polypeptide(L)'
;MLKTFLKSAAILAAFPAIAFAEGEVNVYSYRQPELVKPLFDAFTAETGITVNVAFLNKGLVEKLVAEGSRSPADVVMTVDIARLSDVVAAGVTQPVTSETLAANIPASFRDPGNQWFGLTTRARVVFAAKDRVDPSELTTYESLADPKWKDRICIRSGTHAYNLALFSGMIAHSGPEAAKTWLEGFRENLSRKPQGNDRAQVKAVWAGECDIAIGNTYYMGQMLDNPDQIAWADSVNVIFPRFEGAGTHVNLSGMAMTKAAPNRENALKLMEYLSSPAAQAIYAETNYEYPVLPGTPISERVASWGSFTPDSVNLQALAELRPDALRMVEEVQFDN
;
A
#
# COMPACT_ATOMS: atom_id res chain seq x y z
N MET A 1 -41.73 59.20 46.03
CA MET A 1 -41.84 57.73 45.92
C MET A 1 -41.13 57.30 44.63
N LEU A 2 -39.86 56.91 44.73
CA LEU A 2 -39.08 56.51 43.54
C LEU A 2 -38.88 55.03 43.67
N LYS A 3 -39.43 54.21 42.74
CA LYS A 3 -39.28 52.76 42.70
C LYS A 3 -38.04 52.42 41.79
N THR A 4 -36.98 51.93 42.38
CA THR A 4 -35.75 51.44 41.70
C THR A 4 -36.03 50.02 41.26
N PHE A 5 -35.99 49.77 39.93
CA PHE A 5 -35.98 48.41 39.37
C PHE A 5 -34.56 47.90 39.25
N LEU A 6 -34.20 46.90 40.06
CA LEU A 6 -32.97 46.10 39.81
C LEU A 6 -33.23 45.14 38.64
N LYS A 7 -32.43 45.26 37.58
CA LYS A 7 -32.33 44.25 36.53
C LYS A 7 -31.23 43.26 36.91
N SER A 8 -31.63 42.04 37.26
CA SER A 8 -30.69 40.92 37.42
C SER A 8 -30.28 40.41 36.05
N ALA A 9 -29.01 40.55 35.70
CA ALA A 9 -28.41 39.91 34.52
C ALA A 9 -27.97 38.48 34.90
N ALA A 10 -28.63 37.47 34.33
CA ALA A 10 -28.21 36.10 34.46
C ALA A 10 -27.02 35.85 33.47
N ILE A 11 -25.83 35.64 34.03
CA ILE A 11 -24.64 35.21 33.27
C ILE A 11 -24.79 33.70 33.02
N LEU A 12 -25.11 33.30 31.81
CA LEU A 12 -24.99 31.90 31.35
C LEU A 12 -23.49 31.57 31.26
N ALA A 13 -22.97 30.84 32.22
CA ALA A 13 -21.65 30.23 32.14
C ALA A 13 -21.74 29.07 31.15
N ALA A 14 -21.19 29.25 29.93
CA ALA A 14 -20.96 28.15 28.99
C ALA A 14 -19.82 27.28 29.56
N PHE A 15 -20.16 26.13 30.14
CA PHE A 15 -19.19 25.10 30.45
C PHE A 15 -18.74 24.50 29.13
N PRO A 16 -17.40 24.38 28.88
CA PRO A 16 -16.92 23.60 27.77
C PRO A 16 -17.36 22.15 28.00
N ALA A 17 -18.12 21.60 27.07
CA ALA A 17 -18.45 20.18 27.04
C ALA A 17 -17.12 19.43 26.88
N ILE A 18 -16.67 18.76 27.95
CA ILE A 18 -15.58 17.79 27.86
C ILE A 18 -16.16 16.65 27.03
N ALA A 19 -15.77 16.56 25.77
CA ALA A 19 -16.07 15.41 24.95
C ALA A 19 -15.30 14.23 25.57
N PHE A 20 -16.00 13.37 26.29
CA PHE A 20 -15.47 12.06 26.66
C PHE A 20 -15.28 11.28 25.36
N ALA A 21 -14.13 10.62 25.21
CA ALA A 21 -13.89 9.70 24.10
C ALA A 21 -15.04 8.67 24.09
N GLU A 22 -15.76 8.55 22.96
CA GLU A 22 -16.89 7.61 22.81
C GLU A 22 -16.44 6.15 22.68
N GLY A 23 -15.31 5.78 23.28
CA GLY A 23 -14.72 4.44 23.23
C GLY A 23 -13.39 4.41 22.51
N GLU A 24 -12.98 3.21 22.15
CA GLU A 24 -11.69 2.97 21.49
C GLU A 24 -11.84 1.98 20.33
N VAL A 25 -10.82 1.94 19.47
CA VAL A 25 -10.61 0.90 18.47
C VAL A 25 -9.14 0.53 18.42
N ASN A 26 -8.84 -0.77 18.42
CA ASN A 26 -7.50 -1.31 18.46
C ASN A 26 -7.07 -1.84 17.08
N VAL A 27 -5.99 -1.30 16.53
CA VAL A 27 -5.49 -1.62 15.19
C VAL A 27 -4.15 -2.33 15.26
N TYR A 28 -4.06 -3.53 14.68
CA TYR A 28 -2.79 -4.18 14.41
C TYR A 28 -2.35 -3.82 12.99
N SER A 29 -1.16 -3.22 12.85
CA SER A 29 -0.72 -2.64 11.58
C SER A 29 0.68 -3.09 11.18
N TYR A 30 0.83 -3.49 9.91
CA TYR A 30 2.13 -3.59 9.24
C TYR A 30 2.58 -2.24 8.65
N ARG A 31 1.70 -1.25 8.61
CA ARG A 31 2.05 0.10 8.17
C ARG A 31 2.68 0.87 9.31
N GLN A 32 3.73 1.59 8.99
CA GLN A 32 4.48 2.41 9.95
C GLN A 32 3.56 3.47 10.60
N PRO A 33 3.73 3.72 11.91
CA PRO A 33 2.84 4.61 12.68
C PRO A 33 2.72 6.02 12.09
N GLU A 34 3.82 6.59 11.61
CA GLU A 34 3.88 7.93 11.03
C GLU A 34 2.99 8.08 9.78
N LEU A 35 2.77 7.01 9.01
CA LEU A 35 1.96 7.00 7.80
C LEU A 35 0.46 6.87 8.06
N VAL A 36 0.07 6.38 9.23
CA VAL A 36 -1.34 6.20 9.61
C VAL A 36 -1.81 7.18 10.66
N LYS A 37 -0.88 7.77 11.41
CA LYS A 37 -1.20 8.72 12.48
C LYS A 37 -2.07 9.90 12.02
N PRO A 38 -1.80 10.58 10.90
CA PRO A 38 -2.67 11.69 10.44
C PRO A 38 -4.12 11.26 10.22
N LEU A 39 -4.34 10.05 9.72
CA LEU A 39 -5.67 9.47 9.50
C LEU A 39 -6.41 9.21 10.81
N PHE A 40 -5.70 8.64 11.78
CA PHE A 40 -6.28 8.28 13.07
C PHE A 40 -6.52 9.50 13.95
N ASP A 41 -5.63 10.51 13.90
CA ASP A 41 -5.83 11.78 14.56
C ASP A 41 -7.09 12.49 14.02
N ALA A 42 -7.28 12.50 12.69
CA ALA A 42 -8.44 13.10 12.05
C ALA A 42 -9.73 12.33 12.40
N PHE A 43 -9.71 10.99 12.40
CA PHE A 43 -10.83 10.18 12.85
C PHE A 43 -11.20 10.45 14.30
N THR A 44 -10.21 10.50 15.20
CA THR A 44 -10.44 10.79 16.61
C THR A 44 -11.01 12.20 16.82
N ALA A 45 -10.49 13.18 16.06
CA ALA A 45 -11.02 14.57 16.12
C ALA A 45 -12.48 14.67 15.66
N GLU A 46 -12.90 13.86 14.68
CA GLU A 46 -14.25 13.85 14.14
C GLU A 46 -15.22 13.08 15.04
N THR A 47 -14.79 11.94 15.61
CA THR A 47 -15.70 10.98 16.26
C THR A 47 -15.57 10.92 17.77
N GLY A 48 -14.49 11.44 18.35
CA GLY A 48 -14.15 11.24 19.76
C GLY A 48 -13.64 9.83 20.09
N ILE A 49 -13.58 8.90 19.12
CA ILE A 49 -13.10 7.53 19.31
C ILE A 49 -11.58 7.50 19.28
N THR A 50 -10.94 6.93 20.31
CA THR A 50 -9.48 6.78 20.37
C THR A 50 -9.02 5.60 19.51
N VAL A 51 -7.97 5.78 18.70
CA VAL A 51 -7.35 4.70 17.93
C VAL A 51 -6.05 4.29 18.57
N ASN A 52 -5.99 3.03 19.05
CA ASN A 52 -4.79 2.42 19.61
C ASN A 52 -4.10 1.58 18.54
N VAL A 53 -2.84 1.88 18.23
CA VAL A 53 -2.11 1.19 17.16
C VAL A 53 -0.99 0.33 17.72
N ALA A 54 -1.00 -0.95 17.40
CA ALA A 54 0.14 -1.85 17.59
C ALA A 54 0.82 -2.08 16.25
N PHE A 55 2.00 -1.49 16.06
CA PHE A 55 2.82 -1.72 14.89
C PHE A 55 3.59 -3.03 15.01
N LEU A 56 3.52 -3.86 13.97
CA LEU A 56 4.25 -5.11 13.85
C LEU A 56 5.03 -5.12 12.52
N ASN A 57 6.30 -5.44 12.56
CA ASN A 57 7.09 -5.61 11.33
C ASN A 57 6.99 -7.03 10.75
N LYS A 58 6.60 -8.02 11.59
CA LYS A 58 6.38 -9.44 11.24
C LYS A 58 5.48 -10.10 12.30
N GLY A 59 4.97 -11.30 12.00
CA GLY A 59 4.29 -12.14 12.99
C GLY A 59 2.89 -11.69 13.37
N LEU A 60 2.22 -10.86 12.54
CA LEU A 60 0.88 -10.35 12.83
C LEU A 60 -0.17 -11.49 12.78
N VAL A 61 -0.07 -12.36 11.79
CA VAL A 61 -0.99 -13.51 11.64
C VAL A 61 -0.83 -14.46 12.81
N GLU A 62 0.41 -14.84 13.12
CA GLU A 62 0.75 -15.74 14.23
C GLU A 62 0.27 -15.18 15.57
N LYS A 63 0.41 -13.86 15.76
CA LYS A 63 -0.08 -13.17 16.96
C LYS A 63 -1.61 -13.26 17.07
N LEU A 64 -2.36 -12.96 16.01
CA LEU A 64 -3.81 -13.07 16.00
C LEU A 64 -4.30 -14.50 16.23
N VAL A 65 -3.65 -15.50 15.63
CA VAL A 65 -3.96 -16.92 15.83
C VAL A 65 -3.71 -17.33 17.29
N ALA A 66 -2.58 -16.92 17.87
CA ALA A 66 -2.25 -17.23 19.27
C ALA A 66 -3.20 -16.56 20.27
N GLU A 67 -3.66 -15.35 19.99
CA GLU A 67 -4.62 -14.62 20.84
C GLU A 67 -6.05 -15.20 20.71
N GLY A 68 -6.41 -15.65 19.49
CA GLY A 68 -7.72 -16.23 19.21
C GLY A 68 -8.87 -15.30 19.56
N SER A 69 -9.87 -15.80 20.28
CA SER A 69 -11.04 -15.00 20.72
C SER A 69 -10.71 -13.94 21.79
N ARG A 70 -9.49 -13.96 22.34
CA ARG A 70 -9.02 -12.98 23.33
C ARG A 70 -8.20 -11.85 22.71
N SER A 71 -8.07 -11.84 21.38
CA SER A 71 -7.35 -10.76 20.71
C SER A 71 -8.00 -9.41 21.02
N PRO A 72 -7.22 -8.41 21.45
CA PRO A 72 -7.73 -7.06 21.61
C PRO A 72 -7.88 -6.31 20.28
N ALA A 73 -7.33 -6.84 19.19
CA ALA A 73 -7.35 -6.19 17.90
C ALA A 73 -8.76 -6.20 17.30
N ASP A 74 -9.22 -5.03 16.86
CA ASP A 74 -10.48 -4.86 16.15
C ASP A 74 -10.28 -4.86 14.63
N VAL A 75 -9.21 -4.18 14.17
CA VAL A 75 -8.90 -4.02 12.76
C VAL A 75 -7.44 -4.42 12.51
N VAL A 76 -7.21 -5.07 11.39
CA VAL A 76 -5.88 -5.31 10.83
C VAL A 76 -5.67 -4.39 9.65
N MET A 77 -4.48 -3.77 9.56
CA MET A 77 -4.06 -3.00 8.39
C MET A 77 -2.78 -3.59 7.81
N THR A 78 -2.79 -3.85 6.51
CA THR A 78 -1.63 -4.40 5.79
C THR A 78 -1.23 -3.53 4.62
N VAL A 79 -0.02 -3.76 4.11
CA VAL A 79 0.57 -3.00 3.00
C VAL A 79 0.71 -3.81 1.71
N ASP A 80 0.04 -4.98 1.64
CA ASP A 80 0.17 -5.91 0.52
C ASP A 80 -1.01 -6.89 0.50
N ILE A 81 -1.51 -7.20 -0.70
CA ILE A 81 -2.64 -8.12 -0.88
C ILE A 81 -2.33 -9.53 -0.35
N ALA A 82 -1.10 -10.01 -0.52
CA ALA A 82 -0.74 -11.34 -0.03
C ALA A 82 -0.85 -11.42 1.50
N ARG A 83 -0.44 -10.37 2.21
CA ARG A 83 -0.60 -10.28 3.68
C ARG A 83 -2.06 -10.21 4.11
N LEU A 84 -2.93 -9.54 3.35
CA LEU A 84 -4.38 -9.58 3.61
C LEU A 84 -4.94 -10.98 3.38
N SER A 85 -4.54 -11.62 2.30
CA SER A 85 -4.93 -13.00 2.00
C SER A 85 -4.46 -13.98 3.10
N ASP A 86 -3.22 -13.83 3.59
CA ASP A 86 -2.69 -14.64 4.70
C ASP A 86 -3.56 -14.49 5.98
N VAL A 87 -4.00 -13.27 6.32
CA VAL A 87 -4.88 -13.00 7.47
C VAL A 87 -6.25 -13.68 7.30
N VAL A 88 -6.83 -13.60 6.11
CA VAL A 88 -8.11 -14.26 5.78
C VAL A 88 -7.96 -15.77 5.80
N ALA A 89 -6.93 -16.33 5.17
CA ALA A 89 -6.66 -17.76 5.12
C ALA A 89 -6.46 -18.37 6.52
N ALA A 90 -5.90 -17.60 7.45
CA ALA A 90 -5.76 -18.01 8.86
C ALA A 90 -7.09 -18.04 9.63
N GLY A 91 -8.20 -17.59 9.03
CA GLY A 91 -9.53 -17.61 9.65
C GLY A 91 -9.69 -16.67 10.85
N VAL A 92 -8.86 -15.62 10.92
CA VAL A 92 -8.85 -14.63 12.02
C VAL A 92 -9.60 -13.34 11.67
N THR A 93 -10.26 -13.28 10.51
CA THR A 93 -11.12 -12.19 10.06
C THR A 93 -12.59 -12.58 10.09
N GLN A 94 -13.47 -11.59 9.95
CA GLN A 94 -14.89 -11.77 9.76
C GLN A 94 -15.38 -10.89 8.58
N PRO A 95 -16.44 -11.33 7.86
CA PRO A 95 -17.02 -10.52 6.81
C PRO A 95 -17.70 -9.27 7.36
N VAL A 96 -17.58 -8.16 6.63
CA VAL A 96 -18.20 -6.87 6.97
C VAL A 96 -19.16 -6.46 5.86
N THR A 97 -20.42 -6.27 6.20
CA THR A 97 -21.42 -5.70 5.31
C THR A 97 -21.64 -4.24 5.65
N SER A 98 -21.31 -3.35 4.71
CA SER A 98 -21.48 -1.90 4.82
C SER A 98 -21.76 -1.31 3.45
N GLU A 99 -22.84 -0.56 3.33
CA GLU A 99 -23.17 0.18 2.11
C GLU A 99 -22.12 1.26 1.80
N THR A 100 -21.58 1.91 2.83
CA THR A 100 -20.51 2.90 2.72
C THR A 100 -19.24 2.30 2.11
N LEU A 101 -18.77 1.17 2.66
CA LEU A 101 -17.59 0.48 2.13
C LEU A 101 -17.82 -0.01 0.70
N ALA A 102 -19.02 -0.51 0.41
CA ALA A 102 -19.39 -0.98 -0.93
C ALA A 102 -19.45 0.15 -1.97
N ALA A 103 -19.91 1.35 -1.56
CA ALA A 103 -19.97 2.53 -2.42
C ALA A 103 -18.57 3.15 -2.65
N ASN A 104 -17.74 3.21 -1.62
CA ASN A 104 -16.46 3.90 -1.66
C ASN A 104 -15.33 3.06 -2.23
N ILE A 105 -15.40 1.73 -2.13
CA ILE A 105 -14.34 0.82 -2.57
C ILE A 105 -14.82 -0.05 -3.73
N PRO A 106 -14.29 0.13 -4.94
CA PRO A 106 -14.64 -0.70 -6.09
C PRO A 106 -14.46 -2.20 -5.84
N ALA A 107 -15.26 -3.04 -6.51
CA ALA A 107 -15.24 -4.49 -6.34
C ALA A 107 -13.85 -5.11 -6.64
N SER A 108 -13.06 -4.50 -7.53
CA SER A 108 -11.68 -4.92 -7.83
C SER A 108 -10.70 -4.72 -6.66
N PHE A 109 -11.05 -3.88 -5.68
CA PHE A 109 -10.23 -3.55 -4.52
C PHE A 109 -10.84 -4.03 -3.19
N ARG A 110 -11.72 -5.02 -3.25
CA ARG A 110 -12.27 -5.66 -2.04
C ARG A 110 -12.47 -7.16 -2.26
N ASP A 111 -12.48 -7.88 -1.16
CA ASP A 111 -12.75 -9.32 -1.16
C ASP A 111 -14.19 -9.61 -1.62
N PRO A 112 -14.43 -10.57 -2.53
CA PRO A 112 -15.78 -10.99 -2.90
C PRO A 112 -16.65 -11.45 -1.70
N GLY A 113 -16.01 -12.02 -0.67
CA GLY A 113 -16.65 -12.42 0.59
C GLY A 113 -16.66 -11.31 1.66
N ASN A 114 -16.26 -10.08 1.31
CA ASN A 114 -16.18 -8.92 2.21
C ASN A 114 -15.28 -9.14 3.44
N GLN A 115 -14.26 -9.96 3.33
CA GLN A 115 -13.30 -10.23 4.42
C GLN A 115 -12.22 -9.15 4.51
N TRP A 116 -11.90 -8.47 3.39
CA TRP A 116 -10.94 -7.37 3.35
C TRP A 116 -11.38 -6.26 2.38
N PHE A 117 -10.84 -5.06 2.62
CA PHE A 117 -11.12 -3.84 1.86
C PHE A 117 -9.81 -3.09 1.57
N GLY A 118 -9.61 -2.71 0.32
CA GLY A 118 -8.49 -1.87 -0.09
C GLY A 118 -8.66 -0.44 0.38
N LEU A 119 -7.55 0.23 0.66
CA LEU A 119 -7.52 1.63 1.08
C LEU A 119 -6.77 2.51 0.09
N THR A 120 -5.61 2.03 -0.38
CA THR A 120 -4.79 2.72 -1.37
C THR A 120 -4.12 1.72 -2.29
N THR A 121 -3.72 2.17 -3.48
CA THR A 121 -2.90 1.40 -4.41
C THR A 121 -1.57 2.06 -4.66
N ARG A 122 -0.60 1.31 -5.19
CA ARG A 122 0.68 1.77 -5.71
C ARG A 122 1.07 0.93 -6.91
N ALA A 123 1.76 1.56 -7.86
CA ALA A 123 2.31 0.87 -9.00
C ALA A 123 3.72 0.35 -8.71
N ARG A 124 4.08 -0.78 -9.33
CA ARG A 124 5.44 -1.28 -9.40
C ARG A 124 6.08 -0.73 -10.66
N VAL A 125 7.01 0.21 -10.52
CA VAL A 125 7.55 1.03 -11.62
C VAL A 125 9.01 0.74 -11.87
N VAL A 126 9.47 1.22 -13.00
CA VAL A 126 10.89 1.31 -13.34
C VAL A 126 11.37 2.72 -13.01
N PHE A 127 12.48 2.80 -12.30
CA PHE A 127 13.29 3.99 -12.11
C PHE A 127 14.49 3.90 -13.04
N ALA A 128 14.52 4.70 -14.11
CA ALA A 128 15.55 4.64 -15.13
C ALA A 128 16.45 5.88 -15.07
N ALA A 129 17.76 5.70 -15.17
CA ALA A 129 18.74 6.80 -15.20
C ALA A 129 18.41 7.78 -16.30
N LYS A 130 18.27 9.07 -15.96
CA LYS A 130 17.90 10.14 -16.91
C LYS A 130 18.89 10.33 -18.06
N ASP A 131 20.14 10.07 -17.79
CA ASP A 131 21.28 10.31 -18.70
C ASP A 131 21.75 9.06 -19.47
N ARG A 132 21.24 7.85 -19.12
CA ARG A 132 21.72 6.58 -19.67
C ARG A 132 20.65 5.68 -20.29
N VAL A 133 19.37 6.00 -20.08
CA VAL A 133 18.24 5.19 -20.55
C VAL A 133 17.18 6.03 -21.22
N ASP A 134 16.81 5.66 -22.44
CA ASP A 134 15.63 6.24 -23.10
C ASP A 134 14.36 5.61 -22.48
N PRO A 135 13.48 6.41 -21.87
CA PRO A 135 12.24 5.90 -21.27
C PRO A 135 11.34 5.12 -22.23
N SER A 136 11.38 5.41 -23.53
CA SER A 136 10.58 4.71 -24.53
C SER A 136 10.94 3.24 -24.73
N GLU A 137 12.11 2.81 -24.26
CA GLU A 137 12.59 1.44 -24.36
C GLU A 137 12.07 0.51 -23.24
N LEU A 138 11.39 1.06 -22.22
CA LEU A 138 10.93 0.34 -21.01
C LEU A 138 9.41 0.41 -20.83
N THR A 139 8.68 0.17 -21.91
CA THR A 139 7.22 0.32 -21.91
C THR A 139 6.48 -0.90 -21.36
N THR A 140 7.15 -2.07 -21.29
CA THR A 140 6.55 -3.32 -20.77
C THR A 140 7.45 -3.98 -19.74
N TYR A 141 6.87 -4.82 -18.86
CA TYR A 141 7.65 -5.63 -17.93
C TYR A 141 8.45 -6.71 -18.67
N GLU A 142 7.91 -7.20 -19.79
CA GLU A 142 8.59 -8.18 -20.64
C GLU A 142 9.91 -7.65 -21.16
N SER A 143 9.99 -6.35 -21.46
CA SER A 143 11.22 -5.71 -21.93
C SER A 143 12.39 -5.75 -20.94
N LEU A 144 12.15 -6.02 -19.65
CA LEU A 144 13.21 -6.18 -18.65
C LEU A 144 14.09 -7.42 -18.88
N ALA A 145 13.60 -8.39 -19.65
CA ALA A 145 14.36 -9.60 -20.05
C ALA A 145 15.14 -9.42 -21.37
N ASP A 146 15.04 -8.27 -22.05
CA ASP A 146 15.80 -8.01 -23.28
C ASP A 146 17.30 -8.01 -22.97
N PRO A 147 18.12 -8.80 -23.70
CA PRO A 147 19.58 -8.88 -23.48
C PRO A 147 20.33 -7.54 -23.58
N LYS A 148 19.76 -6.50 -24.17
CA LYS A 148 20.36 -5.15 -24.18
C LYS A 148 20.54 -4.54 -22.79
N TRP A 149 19.81 -5.06 -21.77
CA TRP A 149 19.90 -4.63 -20.38
C TRP A 149 20.90 -5.44 -19.54
N LYS A 150 21.70 -6.30 -20.18
CA LYS A 150 22.68 -7.13 -19.47
C LYS A 150 23.56 -6.30 -18.54
N ASP A 151 23.66 -6.72 -17.27
CA ASP A 151 24.43 -6.06 -16.21
C ASP A 151 23.98 -4.60 -15.91
N ARG A 152 22.70 -4.24 -16.19
CA ARG A 152 22.23 -2.87 -16.06
C ARG A 152 21.05 -2.70 -15.08
N ILE A 153 20.53 -3.79 -14.49
CA ILE A 153 19.33 -3.72 -13.64
C ILE A 153 19.68 -4.02 -12.17
N CYS A 154 19.17 -3.19 -11.26
CA CYS A 154 19.21 -3.42 -9.82
C CYS A 154 17.80 -3.67 -9.27
N ILE A 155 17.68 -4.66 -8.40
CA ILE A 155 16.41 -5.02 -7.77
C ILE A 155 16.66 -5.54 -6.35
N ARG A 156 15.66 -5.44 -5.48
CA ARG A 156 15.63 -6.14 -4.20
C ARG A 156 15.38 -7.63 -4.39
N SER A 157 15.54 -8.45 -3.32
CA SER A 157 15.29 -9.89 -3.35
C SER A 157 14.02 -10.28 -4.12
N GLY A 158 14.14 -11.29 -4.98
CA GLY A 158 13.03 -11.89 -5.72
C GLY A 158 11.96 -12.49 -4.80
N THR A 159 12.37 -12.99 -3.62
CA THR A 159 11.44 -13.55 -2.62
C THR A 159 10.67 -12.50 -1.82
N HIS A 160 10.99 -11.20 -2.00
CA HIS A 160 10.23 -10.15 -1.33
C HIS A 160 8.81 -10.03 -1.88
N ALA A 161 7.83 -9.83 -1.00
CA ALA A 161 6.39 -9.78 -1.34
C ALA A 161 6.06 -8.91 -2.56
N TYR A 162 6.74 -7.76 -2.74
CA TYR A 162 6.47 -6.86 -3.87
C TYR A 162 6.90 -7.43 -5.21
N ASN A 163 8.02 -8.16 -5.24
CA ASN A 163 8.49 -8.83 -6.45
C ASN A 163 7.70 -10.10 -6.72
N LEU A 164 7.37 -10.88 -5.68
CA LEU A 164 6.48 -12.03 -5.84
C LEU A 164 5.13 -11.62 -6.43
N ALA A 165 4.56 -10.47 -6.02
CA ALA A 165 3.32 -9.97 -6.60
C ALA A 165 3.45 -9.61 -8.09
N LEU A 166 4.56 -8.95 -8.49
CA LEU A 166 4.85 -8.67 -9.91
C LEU A 166 5.03 -9.97 -10.70
N PHE A 167 5.76 -10.94 -10.16
CA PHE A 167 6.01 -12.23 -10.80
C PHE A 167 4.73 -13.08 -10.89
N SER A 168 3.85 -12.99 -9.88
CA SER A 168 2.48 -13.55 -9.97
C SER A 168 1.68 -12.91 -11.10
N GLY A 169 1.81 -11.60 -11.29
CA GLY A 169 1.20 -10.90 -12.43
C GLY A 169 1.75 -11.43 -13.77
N MET A 170 3.05 -11.64 -13.88
CA MET A 170 3.64 -12.22 -15.08
C MET A 170 3.11 -13.64 -15.34
N ILE A 171 2.98 -14.48 -14.31
CA ILE A 171 2.37 -15.82 -14.43
C ILE A 171 0.92 -15.72 -14.90
N ALA A 172 0.15 -14.78 -14.34
CA ALA A 172 -1.26 -14.61 -14.70
C ALA A 172 -1.47 -14.21 -16.16
N HIS A 173 -0.57 -13.40 -16.73
CA HIS A 173 -0.66 -12.91 -18.10
C HIS A 173 -0.06 -13.87 -19.14
N SER A 174 1.10 -14.45 -18.85
CA SER A 174 1.85 -15.25 -19.83
C SER A 174 1.85 -16.76 -19.56
N GLY A 175 1.36 -17.19 -18.41
CA GLY A 175 1.47 -18.57 -17.92
C GLY A 175 2.84 -18.89 -17.31
N PRO A 176 2.95 -20.02 -16.59
CA PRO A 176 4.14 -20.31 -15.75
C PRO A 176 5.44 -20.50 -16.58
N GLU A 177 5.39 -21.16 -17.73
CA GLU A 177 6.57 -21.45 -18.53
C GLU A 177 7.16 -20.18 -19.18
N ALA A 178 6.31 -19.33 -19.76
CA ALA A 178 6.76 -18.06 -20.34
C ALA A 178 7.23 -17.09 -19.26
N ALA A 179 6.55 -17.04 -18.10
CA ALA A 179 6.98 -16.25 -16.96
C ALA A 179 8.34 -16.70 -16.44
N LYS A 180 8.62 -18.02 -16.42
CA LYS A 180 9.92 -18.55 -16.02
C LYS A 180 11.02 -18.13 -16.99
N THR A 181 10.81 -18.30 -18.30
CA THR A 181 11.74 -17.85 -19.35
C THR A 181 12.03 -16.36 -19.23
N TRP A 182 10.98 -15.55 -19.00
CA TRP A 182 11.16 -14.13 -18.75
C TRP A 182 12.01 -13.85 -17.50
N LEU A 183 11.75 -14.55 -16.39
CA LEU A 183 12.49 -14.34 -15.15
C LEU A 183 13.96 -14.75 -15.28
N GLU A 184 14.27 -15.80 -16.07
CA GLU A 184 15.63 -16.19 -16.43
C GLU A 184 16.35 -15.06 -17.19
N GLY A 185 15.73 -14.51 -18.24
CA GLY A 185 16.28 -13.38 -18.99
C GLY A 185 16.42 -12.12 -18.13
N PHE A 186 15.45 -11.85 -17.25
CA PHE A 186 15.53 -10.72 -16.30
C PHE A 186 16.72 -10.90 -15.34
N ARG A 187 16.93 -12.11 -14.80
CA ARG A 187 18.07 -12.43 -13.94
C ARG A 187 19.41 -12.19 -14.65
N GLU A 188 19.54 -12.58 -15.92
CA GLU A 188 20.77 -12.36 -16.73
C GLU A 188 21.11 -10.87 -16.89
N ASN A 189 20.11 -9.97 -16.70
CA ASN A 189 20.28 -8.53 -16.84
C ASN A 189 20.61 -7.83 -15.52
N LEU A 190 20.69 -8.55 -14.39
CA LEU A 190 21.05 -7.98 -13.10
C LEU A 190 22.52 -7.58 -13.06
N SER A 191 22.82 -6.35 -12.65
CA SER A 191 24.17 -5.84 -12.49
C SER A 191 24.86 -6.39 -11.23
N ARG A 192 24.06 -6.87 -10.29
CA ARG A 192 24.53 -7.42 -9.02
C ARG A 192 23.46 -8.32 -8.40
N LYS A 193 23.88 -9.11 -7.42
CA LYS A 193 22.97 -9.90 -6.59
C LYS A 193 21.88 -9.00 -5.97
N PRO A 194 20.59 -9.43 -6.03
CA PRO A 194 19.48 -8.70 -5.40
C PRO A 194 19.71 -8.42 -3.91
N GLN A 195 19.54 -7.18 -3.47
CA GLN A 195 19.78 -6.76 -2.09
C GLN A 195 19.08 -5.45 -1.74
N GLY A 196 19.02 -5.12 -0.44
CA GLY A 196 18.50 -3.84 0.02
C GLY A 196 16.99 -3.66 -0.16
N ASN A 197 16.54 -2.42 -0.11
CA ASN A 197 15.14 -2.03 -0.34
C ASN A 197 15.01 -1.20 -1.62
N ASP A 198 13.79 -0.80 -2.00
CA ASP A 198 13.54 -0.09 -3.25
C ASP A 198 14.33 1.24 -3.36
N ARG A 199 14.47 2.00 -2.25
CA ARG A 199 15.28 3.25 -2.25
C ARG A 199 16.76 2.96 -2.46
N ALA A 200 17.27 1.84 -1.93
CA ALA A 200 18.64 1.42 -2.16
C ALA A 200 18.92 1.08 -3.64
N GLN A 201 17.90 0.65 -4.39
CA GLN A 201 18.04 0.44 -5.83
C GLN A 201 18.16 1.77 -6.58
N VAL A 202 17.34 2.78 -6.23
CA VAL A 202 17.45 4.11 -6.83
C VAL A 202 18.81 4.76 -6.48
N LYS A 203 19.29 4.58 -5.23
CA LYS A 203 20.65 4.99 -4.84
C LYS A 203 21.72 4.34 -5.74
N ALA A 204 21.56 3.07 -6.07
CA ALA A 204 22.51 2.35 -6.93
C ALA A 204 22.50 2.91 -8.37
N VAL A 205 21.33 3.29 -8.90
CA VAL A 205 21.23 4.00 -10.19
C VAL A 205 21.96 5.34 -10.14
N TRP A 206 21.72 6.14 -9.10
CA TRP A 206 22.43 7.40 -8.88
C TRP A 206 23.95 7.23 -8.79
N ALA A 207 24.39 6.17 -8.12
CA ALA A 207 25.82 5.85 -7.98
C ALA A 207 26.45 5.25 -9.25
N GLY A 208 25.67 4.95 -10.29
CA GLY A 208 26.15 4.34 -11.53
C GLY A 208 26.44 2.83 -11.44
N GLU A 209 25.94 2.15 -10.40
CA GLU A 209 26.07 0.69 -10.27
C GLU A 209 25.13 -0.07 -11.21
N CYS A 210 24.04 0.56 -11.61
CA CYS A 210 23.07 0.09 -12.60
C CYS A 210 22.39 1.27 -13.26
N ASP A 211 21.62 1.03 -14.30
CA ASP A 211 20.90 2.06 -15.05
C ASP A 211 19.40 2.02 -14.82
N ILE A 212 18.92 0.88 -14.35
CA ILE A 212 17.49 0.59 -14.13
C ILE A 212 17.31 0.02 -12.73
N ALA A 213 16.28 0.52 -12.03
CA ALA A 213 15.83 -0.02 -10.75
C ALA A 213 14.33 -0.30 -10.79
N ILE A 214 13.89 -1.31 -10.01
CA ILE A 214 12.48 -1.65 -9.86
C ILE A 214 12.03 -1.27 -8.44
N GLY A 215 10.93 -0.53 -8.33
CA GLY A 215 10.42 -0.12 -7.04
C GLY A 215 8.95 0.31 -7.05
N ASN A 216 8.41 0.61 -5.88
CA ASN A 216 7.06 1.12 -5.75
C ASN A 216 7.04 2.65 -5.86
N THR A 217 5.99 3.19 -6.47
CA THR A 217 5.83 4.63 -6.76
C THR A 217 6.03 5.54 -5.55
N TYR A 218 5.45 5.20 -4.39
CA TYR A 218 5.48 6.05 -3.20
C TYR A 218 6.90 6.31 -2.66
N TYR A 219 7.86 5.44 -2.96
CA TYR A 219 9.25 5.67 -2.55
C TYR A 219 9.88 6.89 -3.24
N MET A 220 9.41 7.24 -4.44
CA MET A 220 9.83 8.49 -5.09
C MET A 220 9.46 9.70 -4.23
N GLY A 221 8.21 9.79 -3.75
CA GLY A 221 7.77 10.86 -2.87
C GLY A 221 8.58 10.92 -1.57
N GLN A 222 8.78 9.77 -0.93
CA GLN A 222 9.58 9.67 0.30
C GLN A 222 11.04 10.10 0.11
N MET A 223 11.65 9.80 -1.02
CA MET A 223 13.02 10.24 -1.33
C MET A 223 13.09 11.74 -1.58
N LEU A 224 12.08 12.32 -2.24
CA LEU A 224 11.99 13.75 -2.48
C LEU A 224 11.75 14.58 -1.20
N ASP A 225 11.18 13.97 -0.14
CA ASP A 225 11.02 14.59 1.18
C ASP A 225 12.27 14.47 2.07
N ASN A 226 13.22 13.63 1.68
CA ASN A 226 14.43 13.40 2.46
C ASN A 226 15.64 14.09 1.81
N PRO A 227 16.20 15.14 2.45
CA PRO A 227 17.34 15.90 1.89
C PRO A 227 18.53 15.03 1.47
N ASP A 228 18.78 13.91 2.17
CA ASP A 228 19.87 12.99 1.87
C ASP A 228 19.59 12.11 0.65
N GLN A 229 18.37 12.09 0.14
CA GLN A 229 17.90 11.19 -0.93
C GLN A 229 17.38 11.94 -2.17
N ILE A 230 17.19 13.25 -2.11
CA ILE A 230 16.72 14.06 -3.24
C ILE A 230 17.59 13.82 -4.48
N ALA A 231 18.91 13.81 -4.33
CA ALA A 231 19.83 13.58 -5.44
C ALA A 231 19.63 12.22 -6.13
N TRP A 232 19.21 11.18 -5.37
CA TRP A 232 18.90 9.88 -5.94
C TRP A 232 17.61 9.95 -6.77
N ALA A 233 16.56 10.55 -6.19
CA ALA A 233 15.27 10.73 -6.87
C ALA A 233 15.41 11.55 -8.15
N ASP A 234 16.19 12.63 -8.10
CA ASP A 234 16.41 13.53 -9.25
C ASP A 234 17.21 12.89 -10.40
N SER A 235 17.94 11.79 -10.12
CA SER A 235 18.76 11.11 -11.14
C SER A 235 17.95 10.18 -12.05
N VAL A 236 16.67 9.90 -11.72
CA VAL A 236 15.88 8.89 -12.43
C VAL A 236 14.58 9.46 -13.00
N ASN A 237 14.11 8.85 -14.10
CA ASN A 237 12.73 8.96 -14.56
C ASN A 237 11.88 7.87 -13.91
N VAL A 238 10.60 8.17 -13.61
CA VAL A 238 9.60 7.18 -13.23
C VAL A 238 8.89 6.71 -14.49
N ILE A 239 8.99 5.42 -14.77
CA ILE A 239 8.35 4.80 -15.95
C ILE A 239 7.32 3.79 -15.44
N PHE A 240 6.13 3.81 -16.01
CA PHE A 240 5.04 2.88 -15.71
C PHE A 240 4.98 1.80 -16.79
N PRO A 241 5.76 0.70 -16.65
CA PRO A 241 5.64 -0.40 -17.60
C PRO A 241 4.30 -1.07 -17.41
N ARG A 242 3.85 -1.73 -18.48
CA ARG A 242 2.61 -2.52 -18.46
C ARG A 242 2.93 -3.97 -18.82
N PHE A 243 2.08 -4.90 -18.47
CA PHE A 243 2.12 -6.22 -19.11
C PHE A 243 1.68 -6.08 -20.56
N GLU A 244 2.22 -6.89 -21.46
CA GLU A 244 1.83 -6.87 -22.87
C GLU A 244 0.32 -7.10 -23.03
N GLY A 245 -0.34 -6.16 -23.70
CA GLY A 245 -1.80 -6.19 -23.88
C GLY A 245 -2.64 -5.85 -22.63
N ALA A 246 -2.00 -5.47 -21.51
CA ALA A 246 -2.69 -5.19 -20.26
C ALA A 246 -2.20 -3.89 -19.59
N GLY A 247 -2.39 -3.75 -18.29
CA GLY A 247 -2.05 -2.54 -17.52
C GLY A 247 -0.74 -2.64 -16.73
N THR A 248 -0.44 -1.58 -15.99
CA THR A 248 0.67 -1.52 -15.05
C THR A 248 0.33 -2.30 -13.78
N HIS A 249 1.25 -3.14 -13.31
CA HIS A 249 1.06 -3.87 -12.05
C HIS A 249 0.82 -2.91 -10.88
N VAL A 250 -0.27 -3.15 -10.18
CA VAL A 250 -0.61 -2.46 -8.94
C VAL A 250 -0.74 -3.46 -7.79
N ASN A 251 -0.49 -2.98 -6.59
CA ASN A 251 -0.78 -3.68 -5.36
C ASN A 251 -1.47 -2.70 -4.41
N LEU A 252 -2.07 -3.19 -3.32
CA LEU A 252 -2.85 -2.37 -2.42
C LEU A 252 -2.35 -2.41 -0.98
N SER A 253 -2.70 -1.37 -0.23
CA SER A 253 -2.80 -1.41 1.22
C SER A 253 -4.27 -1.54 1.58
N GLY A 254 -4.56 -2.33 2.60
CA GLY A 254 -5.94 -2.57 2.96
C GLY A 254 -6.13 -2.93 4.42
N MET A 255 -7.38 -3.18 4.75
CA MET A 255 -7.83 -3.47 6.11
C MET A 255 -8.79 -4.65 6.14
N ALA A 256 -8.87 -5.30 7.30
CA ALA A 256 -9.82 -6.36 7.60
C ALA A 256 -10.29 -6.23 9.04
N MET A 257 -11.55 -6.55 9.33
CA MET A 257 -12.04 -6.66 10.69
C MET A 257 -11.63 -8.00 11.27
N THR A 258 -11.07 -8.01 12.47
CA THR A 258 -10.70 -9.27 13.13
C THR A 258 -11.94 -10.03 13.59
N LYS A 259 -11.82 -11.35 13.71
CA LYS A 259 -12.90 -12.20 14.19
C LYS A 259 -13.28 -11.91 15.65
N ALA A 260 -12.33 -11.50 16.47
CA ALA A 260 -12.53 -11.14 17.86
C ALA A 260 -13.22 -9.78 18.02
N ALA A 261 -12.72 -8.76 17.33
CA ALA A 261 -13.17 -7.35 17.30
C ALA A 261 -14.01 -6.92 18.51
N PRO A 262 -13.41 -6.77 19.70
CA PRO A 262 -14.16 -6.41 20.92
C PRO A 262 -14.91 -5.09 20.79
N ASN A 263 -14.41 -4.15 19.98
CA ASN A 263 -15.02 -2.86 19.72
C ASN A 263 -15.60 -2.78 18.28
N ARG A 264 -16.39 -3.79 17.89
CA ARG A 264 -16.86 -4.02 16.52
C ARG A 264 -17.53 -2.79 15.88
N GLU A 265 -18.37 -2.06 16.64
CA GLU A 265 -19.06 -0.87 16.11
C GLU A 265 -18.08 0.27 15.81
N ASN A 266 -17.12 0.51 16.69
CA ASN A 266 -16.07 1.51 16.48
C ASN A 266 -15.12 1.09 15.36
N ALA A 267 -14.84 -0.20 15.23
CA ALA A 267 -14.08 -0.75 14.11
C ALA A 267 -14.75 -0.47 12.77
N LEU A 268 -16.06 -0.69 12.68
CA LEU A 268 -16.82 -0.38 11.47
C LEU A 268 -16.77 1.11 11.13
N LYS A 269 -17.00 1.99 12.12
CA LYS A 269 -16.87 3.43 11.94
C LYS A 269 -15.50 3.84 11.42
N LEU A 270 -14.42 3.26 11.98
CA LEU A 270 -13.06 3.51 11.51
C LEU A 270 -12.87 3.03 10.06
N MET A 271 -13.33 1.83 9.73
CA MET A 271 -13.19 1.29 8.37
C MET A 271 -13.95 2.17 7.35
N GLU A 272 -15.16 2.59 7.67
CA GLU A 272 -15.94 3.50 6.82
C GLU A 272 -15.27 4.87 6.66
N TYR A 273 -14.77 5.44 7.76
CA TYR A 273 -14.01 6.69 7.72
C TYR A 273 -12.77 6.58 6.83
N LEU A 274 -11.98 5.51 6.95
CA LEU A 274 -10.76 5.32 6.14
C LEU A 274 -11.05 5.20 4.64
N SER A 275 -12.29 4.84 4.26
CA SER A 275 -12.76 4.83 2.87
C SER A 275 -13.36 6.17 2.41
N SER A 276 -13.55 7.13 3.32
CA SER A 276 -14.19 8.41 3.03
C SER A 276 -13.34 9.33 2.16
N PRO A 277 -13.93 10.33 1.47
CA PRO A 277 -13.16 11.31 0.70
C PRO A 277 -12.09 12.04 1.53
N ALA A 278 -12.40 12.36 2.81
CA ALA A 278 -11.48 13.06 3.71
C ALA A 278 -10.24 12.20 4.00
N ALA A 279 -10.43 10.94 4.40
CA ALA A 279 -9.32 10.04 4.69
C ALA A 279 -8.52 9.70 3.41
N GLN A 280 -9.20 9.49 2.29
CA GLN A 280 -8.54 9.19 1.01
C GLN A 280 -7.69 10.36 0.51
N ALA A 281 -8.10 11.61 0.74
CA ALA A 281 -7.28 12.79 0.46
C ALA A 281 -6.02 12.83 1.35
N ILE A 282 -6.14 12.52 2.65
CA ILE A 282 -4.96 12.42 3.54
C ILE A 282 -3.98 11.34 3.04
N TYR A 283 -4.48 10.17 2.62
CA TYR A 283 -3.64 9.13 2.04
C TYR A 283 -2.87 9.61 0.79
N ALA A 284 -3.56 10.29 -0.13
CA ALA A 284 -2.97 10.80 -1.36
C ALA A 284 -1.81 11.77 -1.09
N GLU A 285 -2.01 12.71 -0.15
CA GLU A 285 -1.04 13.74 0.16
C GLU A 285 0.12 13.23 1.03
N THR A 286 -0.17 12.41 2.06
CA THR A 286 0.83 12.01 3.06
C THR A 286 1.69 10.84 2.58
N ASN A 287 1.08 9.88 1.87
CA ASN A 287 1.72 8.61 1.56
C ASN A 287 2.17 8.48 0.11
N TYR A 288 1.82 9.44 -0.76
CA TYR A 288 2.12 9.37 -2.20
C TYR A 288 1.57 8.11 -2.87
N GLU A 289 0.43 7.63 -2.38
CA GLU A 289 -0.28 6.47 -2.91
C GLU A 289 -1.53 6.91 -3.67
N TYR A 290 -2.08 6.02 -4.51
CA TYR A 290 -3.28 6.28 -5.28
C TYR A 290 -4.50 5.86 -4.46
N PRO A 291 -5.45 6.78 -4.20
CA PRO A 291 -6.70 6.46 -3.51
C PRO A 291 -7.50 5.38 -4.25
N VAL A 292 -8.24 4.53 -3.50
CA VAL A 292 -9.17 3.56 -4.12
C VAL A 292 -10.53 4.16 -4.40
N LEU A 293 -10.91 5.24 -3.69
CA LEU A 293 -12.19 5.92 -3.90
C LEU A 293 -12.16 6.65 -5.24
N PRO A 294 -13.05 6.30 -6.19
CA PRO A 294 -13.10 6.94 -7.49
C PRO A 294 -13.33 8.45 -7.39
N GLY A 295 -12.60 9.22 -8.18
CA GLY A 295 -12.71 10.68 -8.23
C GLY A 295 -11.93 11.42 -7.12
N THR A 296 -11.26 10.73 -6.20
CA THR A 296 -10.35 11.39 -5.25
C THR A 296 -9.10 11.86 -5.99
N PRO A 297 -8.73 13.15 -5.89
CA PRO A 297 -7.49 13.66 -6.48
C PRO A 297 -6.26 12.95 -5.91
N ILE A 298 -5.29 12.70 -6.75
CA ILE A 298 -3.91 12.37 -6.32
C ILE A 298 -3.15 13.66 -6.04
N SER A 299 -2.08 13.60 -5.22
CA SER A 299 -1.26 14.79 -4.97
C SER A 299 -0.60 15.28 -6.27
N GLU A 300 -0.33 16.58 -6.35
CA GLU A 300 0.37 17.18 -7.51
C GLU A 300 1.72 16.50 -7.76
N ARG A 301 2.42 16.12 -6.70
CA ARG A 301 3.67 15.37 -6.79
C ARG A 301 3.50 14.03 -7.47
N VAL A 302 2.49 13.24 -7.08
CA VAL A 302 2.20 11.94 -7.71
C VAL A 302 1.78 12.12 -9.17
N ALA A 303 0.96 13.15 -9.45
CA ALA A 303 0.53 13.49 -10.80
C ALA A 303 1.72 13.88 -11.72
N SER A 304 2.76 14.49 -11.16
CA SER A 304 3.97 14.89 -11.93
C SER A 304 4.78 13.71 -12.46
N TRP A 305 4.61 12.50 -11.92
CA TRP A 305 5.31 11.30 -12.41
C TRP A 305 4.68 10.72 -13.68
N GLY A 306 3.49 11.16 -14.06
CA GLY A 306 2.74 10.68 -15.21
C GLY A 306 1.49 9.90 -14.82
N SER A 307 0.84 9.33 -15.82
CA SER A 307 -0.38 8.54 -15.67
C SER A 307 -0.18 7.13 -16.23
N PHE A 308 -0.97 6.19 -15.73
CA PHE A 308 -0.98 4.80 -16.19
C PHE A 308 -2.38 4.21 -16.09
N THR A 309 -2.61 3.13 -16.82
CA THR A 309 -3.79 2.29 -16.66
C THR A 309 -3.42 1.13 -15.72
N PRO A 310 -4.05 0.99 -14.55
CA PRO A 310 -3.83 -0.15 -13.68
C PRO A 310 -4.16 -1.47 -14.39
N ASP A 311 -3.40 -2.51 -14.08
CA ASP A 311 -3.75 -3.86 -14.52
C ASP A 311 -5.10 -4.29 -13.93
N SER A 312 -5.88 -5.01 -14.71
CA SER A 312 -7.23 -5.44 -14.35
C SER A 312 -7.29 -6.84 -13.71
N VAL A 313 -6.16 -7.54 -13.61
CA VAL A 313 -6.09 -8.83 -12.92
C VAL A 313 -6.53 -8.68 -11.48
N ASN A 314 -7.42 -9.56 -11.03
CA ASN A 314 -7.89 -9.54 -9.65
C ASN A 314 -6.72 -9.78 -8.69
N LEU A 315 -6.56 -8.88 -7.72
CA LEU A 315 -5.45 -8.94 -6.75
C LEU A 315 -5.48 -10.21 -5.89
N GLN A 316 -6.65 -10.77 -5.62
CA GLN A 316 -6.77 -12.06 -4.93
C GLN A 316 -6.14 -13.19 -5.75
N ALA A 317 -6.35 -13.21 -7.08
CA ALA A 317 -5.70 -14.18 -7.96
C ALA A 317 -4.17 -14.07 -7.93
N LEU A 318 -3.62 -12.85 -7.81
CA LEU A 318 -2.17 -12.66 -7.65
C LEU A 318 -1.66 -13.24 -6.32
N ALA A 319 -2.44 -13.11 -5.24
CA ALA A 319 -2.09 -13.71 -3.95
C ALA A 319 -2.09 -15.24 -4.02
N GLU A 320 -3.02 -15.83 -4.74
CA GLU A 320 -3.12 -17.29 -4.96
C GLU A 320 -1.96 -17.83 -5.79
N LEU A 321 -1.41 -17.07 -6.74
CA LEU A 321 -0.25 -17.43 -7.55
C LEU A 321 1.10 -17.21 -6.82
N ARG A 322 1.11 -16.61 -5.63
CA ARG A 322 2.35 -16.31 -4.88
C ARG A 322 3.22 -17.55 -4.61
N PRO A 323 2.67 -18.74 -4.23
CA PRO A 323 3.50 -19.93 -4.05
C PRO A 323 4.20 -20.38 -5.34
N ASP A 324 3.56 -20.22 -6.50
CA ASP A 324 4.15 -20.55 -7.80
C ASP A 324 5.23 -19.55 -8.17
N ALA A 325 5.01 -18.25 -7.94
CA ALA A 325 6.02 -17.22 -8.12
C ALA A 325 7.25 -17.44 -7.21
N LEU A 326 7.06 -17.84 -5.95
CA LEU A 326 8.15 -18.16 -5.04
C LEU A 326 8.97 -19.36 -5.55
N ARG A 327 8.30 -20.43 -5.95
CA ARG A 327 8.95 -21.62 -6.52
C ARG A 327 9.76 -21.25 -7.77
N MET A 328 9.20 -20.45 -8.67
CA MET A 328 9.87 -19.98 -9.88
C MET A 328 11.13 -19.16 -9.55
N VAL A 329 11.10 -18.27 -8.55
CA VAL A 329 12.25 -17.51 -8.06
C VAL A 329 13.36 -18.43 -7.54
N GLU A 330 13.00 -19.50 -6.81
CA GLU A 330 13.94 -20.49 -6.28
C GLU A 330 14.54 -21.35 -7.40
N GLU A 331 13.74 -21.85 -8.34
CA GLU A 331 14.19 -22.65 -9.49
C GLU A 331 15.14 -21.88 -10.39
N VAL A 332 14.82 -20.62 -10.68
CA VAL A 332 15.68 -19.72 -11.47
C VAL A 332 16.91 -19.27 -10.68
N GLN A 333 16.94 -19.47 -9.36
CA GLN A 333 18.01 -18.98 -8.48
C GLN A 333 18.20 -17.45 -8.59
N PHE A 334 17.07 -16.72 -8.62
CA PHE A 334 17.08 -15.28 -8.91
C PHE A 334 17.90 -14.44 -7.94
N ASP A 335 17.99 -14.86 -6.69
CA ASP A 335 18.71 -14.16 -5.61
C ASP A 335 20.18 -14.63 -5.44
N ASN A 336 20.71 -15.48 -6.33
CA ASN A 336 22.06 -16.08 -6.21
C ASN A 336 23.13 -15.41 -7.09
#